data_a61fb80811983d8a709ec9195a5038d5
#
_entry.id   a61fb80811983d8a709ec9195a5038d5
#
_cell.length_a   1.000
_cell.length_b   1.000
_cell.length_c   1.000
_cell.angle_alpha   90.00
_cell.angle_beta   90.00
_cell.angle_gamma   90.00
#
_symmetry.space_group_name_H-M   'P 1'
#
loop_
_entity.id
_entity.type
_entity.pdbx_description
1 polymer ?
#
loop_
_entity_poly.entity_id
_entity_poly.type
_entity_poly.pdbx_seq_one_letter_code
_entity_poly.pdbx_strand_id
1 'polypeptide(L)'
;MIIKDAQLYRDDETTALSARCKVRKIGWDTVYFSIGNTLPGDYIHNDASPFAAALLLPSMKQGEDLVIEGNISAQLYQGMHAIMQEVLKWDIGLQPIKIEAAALVADPPRPQRSASFFSGGVDSFYSYLKHKTDPIEKDRIDSFILVNGFDISRRNTQLWDRTLENIKSIAEADKVELIVVRSNIQGLVEPILLWDYTHGGCLAAVGLFLRGAFHQIYIPSTHAIAEQIPWGSNLALDGHWSTEETTFIHDGTEATRIEKVFSQIARSPLALEHLRVCFANERGAYNCGKCDKCLRTMINLYVAGALKKSNTFPHHIDPDLVAAIPTIPGEHGGIFHTENLRALQEKNLAPELQQAISTSMSNAVVMKPSRKEIFEDRLKYLDHAYTRGNVYSVWDRLFGRKFS
;
A
#
# COMPACT_ATOMS: atom_id res chain seq x y z
N MET A 1 12.98 -8.93 18.32
CA MET A 1 11.60 -9.31 18.02
C MET A 1 11.55 -10.82 17.79
N ILE A 2 10.47 -11.53 18.14
CA ILE A 2 10.43 -13.00 18.02
C ILE A 2 9.18 -13.40 17.21
N ILE A 3 9.34 -14.29 16.25
CA ILE A 3 8.27 -14.94 15.48
C ILE A 3 8.31 -16.43 15.82
N LYS A 4 7.19 -16.99 16.25
CA LYS A 4 7.10 -18.42 16.55
C LYS A 4 5.70 -18.99 16.31
N ASP A 5 5.59 -20.31 16.41
CA ASP A 5 4.34 -21.03 16.29
C ASP A 5 3.60 -20.69 14.96
N ALA A 6 4.35 -20.61 13.84
CA ALA A 6 3.74 -20.44 12.53
C ALA A 6 2.92 -21.69 12.20
N GLN A 7 1.60 -21.52 11.99
CA GLN A 7 0.66 -22.62 11.77
C GLN A 7 -0.31 -22.30 10.65
N LEU A 8 -0.42 -23.24 9.72
CA LEU A 8 -1.43 -23.25 8.67
C LEU A 8 -2.69 -23.93 9.20
N TYR A 9 -3.80 -23.23 9.11
CA TYR A 9 -5.14 -23.72 9.40
C TYR A 9 -5.97 -23.73 8.12
N ARG A 10 -6.80 -24.75 7.95
CA ARG A 10 -7.73 -24.84 6.83
C ARG A 10 -9.02 -25.53 7.29
N ASP A 11 -10.16 -24.92 6.97
CA ASP A 11 -11.49 -25.52 7.06
C ASP A 11 -12.20 -25.45 5.70
N ASP A 12 -13.51 -25.68 5.65
CA ASP A 12 -14.30 -25.70 4.41
C ASP A 12 -14.42 -24.32 3.74
N GLU A 13 -14.23 -23.24 4.50
CA GLU A 13 -14.45 -21.86 4.03
C GLU A 13 -13.16 -21.04 3.92
N THR A 14 -12.14 -21.33 4.75
CA THR A 14 -10.99 -20.45 4.96
C THR A 14 -9.69 -21.23 5.01
N THR A 15 -8.67 -20.67 4.37
CA THR A 15 -7.27 -21.04 4.61
C THR A 15 -6.57 -19.86 5.28
N ALA A 16 -5.92 -20.11 6.43
CA ALA A 16 -5.22 -19.09 7.20
C ALA A 16 -3.85 -19.57 7.67
N LEU A 17 -2.87 -18.68 7.58
CA LEU A 17 -1.56 -18.84 8.20
C LEU A 17 -1.43 -17.84 9.34
N SER A 18 -1.11 -18.32 10.54
CA SER A 18 -0.93 -17.44 11.71
C SER A 18 0.38 -17.72 12.42
N ALA A 19 0.92 -16.70 13.11
CA ALA A 19 2.07 -16.85 13.99
C ALA A 19 1.95 -15.96 15.22
N ARG A 20 2.64 -16.35 16.30
CA ARG A 20 2.79 -15.51 17.49
C ARG A 20 4.01 -14.62 17.30
N CYS A 21 3.79 -13.31 17.39
CA CYS A 21 4.84 -12.30 17.24
C CYS A 21 5.05 -11.55 18.57
N LYS A 22 6.28 -11.50 19.06
CA LYS A 22 6.64 -10.73 20.28
C LYS A 22 7.30 -9.43 19.88
N VAL A 23 6.68 -8.33 20.31
CA VAL A 23 7.18 -6.98 20.13
C VAL A 23 7.46 -6.38 21.51
N ARG A 24 8.63 -5.79 21.72
CA ARG A 24 9.15 -5.36 23.03
C ARG A 24 8.15 -4.57 23.87
N LYS A 25 7.49 -3.59 23.26
CA LYS A 25 6.56 -2.70 23.97
C LYS A 25 5.11 -3.17 23.95
N ILE A 26 4.76 -4.13 23.10
CA ILE A 26 3.39 -4.61 22.88
C ILE A 26 3.18 -5.97 23.53
N GLY A 27 4.25 -6.77 23.71
CA GLY A 27 4.19 -8.15 24.17
C GLY A 27 3.91 -9.13 23.03
N TRP A 28 3.22 -10.24 23.34
CA TRP A 28 2.82 -11.24 22.38
C TRP A 28 1.50 -10.87 21.71
N ASP A 29 1.47 -10.92 20.37
CA ASP A 29 0.25 -10.83 19.57
C ASP A 29 0.20 -11.96 18.53
N THR A 30 -1.01 -12.33 18.10
CA THR A 30 -1.20 -13.29 17.02
C THR A 30 -1.45 -12.52 15.72
N VAL A 31 -0.56 -12.69 14.77
CA VAL A 31 -0.67 -12.15 13.42
C VAL A 31 -1.20 -13.24 12.49
N TYR A 32 -2.04 -12.87 11.54
CA TYR A 32 -2.56 -13.82 10.57
C TYR A 32 -2.70 -13.21 9.17
N PHE A 33 -2.68 -14.10 8.18
CA PHE A 33 -3.10 -13.89 6.80
C PHE A 33 -4.14 -14.96 6.47
N SER A 34 -5.25 -14.58 5.85
CA SER A 34 -6.29 -15.54 5.48
C SER A 34 -6.96 -15.20 4.16
N ILE A 35 -7.39 -16.25 3.45
CA ILE A 35 -8.20 -16.16 2.23
C ILE A 35 -9.42 -17.08 2.37
N GLY A 36 -10.47 -16.85 1.57
CA GLY A 36 -11.46 -17.90 1.28
C GLY A 36 -10.79 -19.05 0.53
N ASN A 37 -11.40 -20.23 0.54
CA ASN A 37 -10.85 -21.43 -0.14
C ASN A 37 -10.99 -21.34 -1.68
N THR A 38 -10.45 -20.26 -2.26
CA THR A 38 -10.40 -20.02 -3.71
C THR A 38 -9.17 -20.61 -4.38
N LEU A 39 -8.11 -20.89 -3.59
CA LEU A 39 -6.86 -21.47 -4.07
C LEU A 39 -6.67 -22.89 -3.53
N PRO A 40 -6.03 -23.80 -4.30
CA PRO A 40 -5.58 -25.09 -3.81
C PRO A 40 -4.72 -24.97 -2.56
N GLY A 41 -4.90 -25.89 -1.59
CA GLY A 41 -4.26 -25.79 -0.28
C GLY A 41 -2.74 -25.92 -0.29
N ASP A 42 -2.18 -26.58 -1.29
CA ASP A 42 -0.75 -26.76 -1.47
C ASP A 42 -0.04 -25.47 -1.97
N TYR A 43 -0.79 -24.43 -2.33
CA TYR A 43 -0.25 -23.12 -2.68
C TYR A 43 0.07 -22.24 -1.47
N ILE A 44 -0.38 -22.60 -0.29
CA ILE A 44 -0.08 -21.87 0.94
C ILE A 44 0.92 -22.66 1.77
N HIS A 45 2.09 -22.09 1.99
CA HIS A 45 3.16 -22.72 2.76
C HIS A 45 3.01 -22.49 4.27
N ASN A 46 3.35 -23.52 5.05
CA ASN A 46 3.38 -23.42 6.50
C ASN A 46 4.76 -23.00 6.98
N ASP A 47 5.10 -21.73 6.78
CA ASP A 47 6.37 -21.15 7.22
C ASP A 47 6.26 -19.71 7.72
N ALA A 48 7.37 -19.14 8.17
CA ALA A 48 7.42 -17.83 8.79
C ALA A 48 7.79 -16.68 7.82
N SER A 49 8.01 -16.94 6.53
CA SER A 49 8.42 -15.94 5.54
C SER A 49 7.54 -14.70 5.50
N PRO A 50 6.19 -14.80 5.51
CA PRO A 50 5.31 -13.63 5.51
C PRO A 50 5.53 -12.72 6.73
N PHE A 51 5.68 -13.32 7.91
CA PHE A 51 5.87 -12.58 9.15
C PHE A 51 7.26 -11.93 9.23
N ALA A 52 8.29 -12.62 8.73
CA ALA A 52 9.65 -12.11 8.66
C ALA A 52 9.75 -10.86 7.80
N ALA A 53 9.14 -10.84 6.61
CA ALA A 53 9.09 -9.67 5.73
C ALA A 53 8.40 -8.48 6.40
N ALA A 54 7.23 -8.68 7.00
CA ALA A 54 6.47 -7.60 7.64
C ALA A 54 7.19 -7.02 8.87
N LEU A 55 7.97 -7.82 9.60
CA LEU A 55 8.59 -7.41 10.86
C LEU A 55 10.05 -6.97 10.72
N LEU A 56 10.65 -7.02 9.55
CA LEU A 56 12.04 -6.59 9.33
C LEU A 56 12.27 -5.12 9.73
N LEU A 57 11.59 -4.19 9.07
CA LEU A 57 11.77 -2.76 9.34
C LEU A 57 11.31 -2.35 10.77
N PRO A 58 10.18 -2.85 11.30
CA PRO A 58 9.83 -2.67 12.70
C PRO A 58 10.91 -3.14 13.68
N SER A 59 11.58 -4.27 13.41
CA SER A 59 12.70 -4.76 14.22
C SER A 59 13.89 -3.79 14.20
N MET A 60 14.26 -3.33 13.02
CA MET A 60 15.31 -2.33 12.82
C MET A 60 14.99 -1.00 13.52
N LYS A 61 13.72 -0.58 13.54
CA LYS A 61 13.29 0.65 14.23
C LYS A 61 13.43 0.54 15.73
N GLN A 62 13.22 -0.64 16.29
CA GLN A 62 13.39 -0.90 17.71
C GLN A 62 14.82 -1.26 18.11
N GLY A 63 15.72 -1.51 17.13
CA GLY A 63 17.08 -2.02 17.38
C GLY A 63 17.06 -3.40 18.03
N GLU A 64 16.08 -4.24 17.65
CA GLU A 64 15.92 -5.61 18.17
C GLU A 64 16.26 -6.64 17.09
N ASP A 65 17.08 -7.62 17.43
CA ASP A 65 17.32 -8.76 16.54
C ASP A 65 16.00 -9.47 16.22
N LEU A 66 15.88 -9.97 14.99
CA LEU A 66 14.72 -10.69 14.50
C LEU A 66 14.97 -12.20 14.60
N VAL A 67 14.38 -12.83 15.61
CA VAL A 67 14.48 -14.27 15.85
C VAL A 67 13.24 -14.96 15.29
N ILE A 68 13.43 -15.92 14.38
CA ILE A 68 12.40 -16.63 13.67
C ILE A 68 12.48 -18.11 14.06
N GLU A 69 11.60 -18.54 14.96
CA GLU A 69 11.50 -19.95 15.38
C GLU A 69 10.70 -20.75 14.33
N GLY A 70 11.15 -20.71 13.08
CA GLY A 70 10.49 -21.36 11.94
C GLY A 70 11.32 -21.28 10.68
N ASN A 71 10.84 -21.91 9.62
CA ASN A 71 11.47 -21.90 8.32
C ASN A 71 11.17 -20.61 7.56
N ILE A 72 12.13 -20.12 6.77
CA ILE A 72 11.93 -19.07 5.76
C ILE A 72 12.64 -19.44 4.47
N SER A 73 12.23 -18.83 3.34
CA SER A 73 12.93 -18.97 2.07
C SER A 73 14.39 -18.50 2.18
N ALA A 74 15.32 -19.26 1.61
CA ALA A 74 16.74 -18.92 1.62
C ALA A 74 17.03 -17.67 0.79
N GLN A 75 16.34 -17.50 -0.35
CA GLN A 75 16.45 -16.30 -1.18
C GLN A 75 15.89 -15.08 -0.45
N LEU A 76 14.74 -15.18 0.21
CA LEU A 76 14.18 -14.12 1.03
C LEU A 76 15.14 -13.70 2.14
N TYR A 77 15.76 -14.65 2.84
CA TYR A 77 16.75 -14.36 3.87
C TYR A 77 17.89 -13.47 3.35
N GLN A 78 18.43 -13.79 2.17
CA GLN A 78 19.44 -12.95 1.52
C GLN A 78 18.88 -11.57 1.14
N GLY A 79 17.66 -11.54 0.57
CA GLY A 79 16.97 -10.32 0.21
C GLY A 79 16.73 -9.39 1.39
N MET A 80 16.35 -9.91 2.56
CA MET A 80 16.19 -9.14 3.79
C MET A 80 17.50 -8.44 4.22
N HIS A 81 18.65 -9.04 4.03
CA HIS A 81 19.95 -8.40 4.27
C HIS A 81 20.21 -7.25 3.29
N ALA A 82 19.89 -7.44 2.01
CA ALA A 82 20.00 -6.37 1.01
C ALA A 82 19.07 -5.19 1.34
N ILE A 83 17.82 -5.46 1.74
CA ILE A 83 16.87 -4.44 2.19
C ILE A 83 17.42 -3.67 3.40
N MET A 84 17.98 -4.36 4.39
CA MET A 84 18.59 -3.68 5.55
C MET A 84 19.66 -2.68 5.13
N GLN A 85 20.54 -3.05 4.20
CA GLN A 85 21.59 -2.14 3.70
C GLN A 85 21.02 -0.93 2.98
N GLU A 86 19.92 -1.10 2.25
CA GLU A 86 19.28 -0.02 1.52
C GLU A 86 18.56 0.96 2.46
N VAL A 87 17.73 0.45 3.38
CA VAL A 87 16.92 1.30 4.26
C VAL A 87 17.74 2.02 5.33
N LEU A 88 18.94 1.55 5.65
CA LEU A 88 19.88 2.27 6.55
C LEU A 88 20.33 3.63 5.96
N LYS A 89 20.25 3.82 4.63
CA LYS A 89 20.54 5.09 3.96
C LYS A 89 19.45 6.16 4.15
N TRP A 90 18.28 5.78 4.66
CA TRP A 90 17.11 6.68 4.75
C TRP A 90 17.15 7.69 5.90
N ASP A 91 18.04 7.52 6.85
CA ASP A 91 18.20 8.42 8.03
C ASP A 91 16.90 8.64 8.84
N ILE A 92 16.08 7.58 8.94
CA ILE A 92 14.81 7.59 9.71
C ILE A 92 14.94 6.88 11.06
N GLY A 93 16.17 6.70 11.54
CA GLY A 93 16.49 6.10 12.82
C GLY A 93 16.31 4.58 12.86
N LEU A 94 16.55 3.89 11.73
CA LEU A 94 16.68 2.45 11.67
C LEU A 94 18.07 2.02 12.14
N GLN A 95 18.17 0.82 12.71
CA GLN A 95 19.42 0.25 13.21
C GLN A 95 19.68 -1.10 12.53
N PRO A 96 20.94 -1.47 12.29
CA PRO A 96 21.27 -2.82 11.82
C PRO A 96 20.92 -3.83 12.94
N ILE A 97 20.40 -4.96 12.53
CA ILE A 97 19.99 -6.06 13.42
C ILE A 97 20.51 -7.39 12.91
N LYS A 98 20.53 -8.41 13.75
CA LYS A 98 20.72 -9.78 13.32
C LYS A 98 19.38 -10.40 12.95
N ILE A 99 19.42 -11.28 11.94
CA ILE A 99 18.28 -12.11 11.54
C ILE A 99 18.69 -13.55 11.81
N GLU A 100 17.94 -14.24 12.68
CA GLU A 100 18.17 -15.65 13.03
C GLU A 100 16.93 -16.44 12.65
N ALA A 101 17.08 -17.47 11.81
CA ALA A 101 16.00 -18.36 11.41
C ALA A 101 16.35 -19.81 11.82
N ALA A 102 15.35 -20.58 12.23
CA ALA A 102 15.54 -21.98 12.61
C ALA A 102 16.04 -22.83 11.44
N ALA A 103 15.52 -22.60 10.22
CA ALA A 103 16.02 -23.20 9.00
C ALA A 103 15.74 -22.32 7.78
N LEU A 104 16.59 -22.44 6.77
CA LEU A 104 16.41 -21.88 5.45
C LEU A 104 15.94 -22.99 4.50
N VAL A 105 14.87 -22.72 3.76
CA VAL A 105 14.28 -23.66 2.80
C VAL A 105 14.30 -23.08 1.41
N ALA A 106 14.37 -23.95 0.41
CA ALA A 106 14.24 -23.60 -1.00
C ALA A 106 13.09 -24.41 -1.58
N ASP A 107 12.03 -23.72 -1.97
CA ASP A 107 10.88 -24.36 -2.58
C ASP A 107 11.05 -24.46 -4.10
N PRO A 108 10.51 -25.51 -4.74
CA PRO A 108 10.62 -25.66 -6.18
C PRO A 108 9.73 -24.64 -6.90
N PRO A 109 10.13 -24.18 -8.11
CA PRO A 109 9.29 -23.30 -8.94
C PRO A 109 7.91 -23.92 -9.22
N ARG A 110 6.87 -23.07 -9.22
CA ARG A 110 5.46 -23.45 -9.40
C ARG A 110 4.78 -22.73 -10.57
N PRO A 111 3.45 -22.77 -10.68
CA PRO A 111 2.70 -22.42 -11.87
C PRO A 111 3.03 -21.04 -12.46
N GLN A 112 2.89 -20.95 -13.76
CA GLN A 112 3.19 -19.76 -14.59
C GLN A 112 2.01 -18.75 -14.56
N ARG A 113 1.64 -18.25 -13.37
CA ARG A 113 0.57 -17.27 -13.16
C ARG A 113 1.13 -15.98 -12.59
N SER A 114 0.55 -14.84 -12.97
CA SER A 114 0.94 -13.53 -12.47
C SER A 114 -0.19 -12.81 -11.78
N ALA A 115 0.08 -12.27 -10.60
CA ALA A 115 -0.86 -11.46 -9.86
C ALA A 115 -0.37 -10.02 -9.71
N SER A 116 -1.30 -9.10 -9.47
CA SER A 116 -0.99 -7.72 -9.07
C SER A 116 -1.77 -7.32 -7.84
N PHE A 117 -1.15 -6.57 -6.95
CA PHE A 117 -1.91 -5.84 -5.94
C PHE A 117 -2.83 -4.83 -6.62
N PHE A 118 -4.13 -4.89 -6.27
CA PHE A 118 -5.13 -4.09 -6.95
C PHE A 118 -6.09 -3.44 -5.95
N SER A 119 -5.93 -2.13 -5.76
CA SER A 119 -6.78 -1.30 -4.88
C SER A 119 -7.84 -0.49 -5.63
N GLY A 120 -7.86 -0.56 -6.97
CA GLY A 120 -8.67 0.30 -7.83
C GLY A 120 -8.11 1.73 -7.96
N GLY A 121 -6.88 1.98 -7.50
CA GLY A 121 -6.17 3.26 -7.62
C GLY A 121 -5.46 3.45 -8.96
N VAL A 122 -4.90 4.65 -9.17
CA VAL A 122 -4.19 4.99 -10.42
C VAL A 122 -3.07 4.00 -10.70
N ASP A 123 -2.23 3.70 -9.70
CA ASP A 123 -1.05 2.87 -9.88
C ASP A 123 -1.42 1.41 -10.19
N SER A 124 -2.41 0.86 -9.48
CA SER A 124 -2.89 -0.50 -9.72
C SER A 124 -3.60 -0.65 -11.08
N PHE A 125 -4.41 0.32 -11.49
CA PHE A 125 -4.98 0.32 -12.83
C PHE A 125 -3.91 0.45 -13.92
N TYR A 126 -2.90 1.31 -13.71
CA TYR A 126 -1.83 1.48 -14.67
C TYR A 126 -1.10 0.15 -14.93
N SER A 127 -0.62 -0.50 -13.86
CA SER A 127 0.04 -1.81 -13.96
C SER A 127 -0.85 -2.86 -14.61
N TYR A 128 -2.12 -2.94 -14.21
CA TYR A 128 -3.06 -3.87 -14.81
C TYR A 128 -3.26 -3.63 -16.31
N LEU A 129 -3.59 -2.39 -16.70
CA LEU A 129 -3.86 -2.07 -18.11
C LEU A 129 -2.63 -2.25 -19.02
N LYS A 130 -1.44 -2.01 -18.48
CA LYS A 130 -0.16 -2.26 -19.15
C LYS A 130 0.06 -3.75 -19.40
N HIS A 131 -0.16 -4.60 -18.39
CA HIS A 131 0.11 -6.04 -18.47
C HIS A 131 -1.09 -6.89 -18.88
N LYS A 132 -2.28 -6.32 -19.04
CA LYS A 132 -3.48 -7.02 -19.52
C LYS A 132 -3.27 -7.68 -20.87
N THR A 133 -2.47 -7.07 -21.75
CA THR A 133 -2.20 -7.51 -23.11
C THR A 133 -0.72 -7.80 -23.36
N ASP A 134 0.03 -8.14 -22.31
CA ASP A 134 1.44 -8.48 -22.44
C ASP A 134 1.62 -9.59 -23.50
N PRO A 135 2.57 -9.47 -24.45
CA PRO A 135 2.83 -10.49 -25.44
C PRO A 135 3.28 -11.83 -24.83
N ILE A 136 3.92 -11.77 -23.64
CA ILE A 136 4.32 -12.96 -22.89
C ILE A 136 3.17 -13.36 -21.96
N GLU A 137 2.46 -14.42 -22.32
CA GLU A 137 1.23 -14.84 -21.63
C GLU A 137 1.39 -15.03 -20.14
N LYS A 138 2.48 -15.63 -19.68
CA LYS A 138 2.76 -15.84 -18.26
C LYS A 138 2.94 -14.54 -17.47
N ASP A 139 3.30 -13.42 -18.12
CA ASP A 139 3.51 -12.12 -17.51
C ASP A 139 2.20 -11.27 -17.51
N ARG A 140 1.13 -11.76 -18.15
CA ARG A 140 -0.19 -11.14 -18.06
C ARG A 140 -0.74 -11.27 -16.65
N ILE A 141 -1.27 -10.17 -16.13
CA ILE A 141 -1.97 -10.17 -14.84
C ILE A 141 -3.30 -10.89 -15.01
N ASP A 142 -3.41 -12.10 -14.46
CA ASP A 142 -4.61 -12.92 -14.43
C ASP A 142 -5.33 -12.90 -13.09
N SER A 143 -4.70 -12.32 -12.06
CA SER A 143 -5.22 -12.31 -10.70
C SER A 143 -4.99 -10.97 -10.01
N PHE A 144 -6.03 -10.48 -9.32
CA PHE A 144 -5.94 -9.31 -8.43
C PHE A 144 -5.82 -9.75 -6.98
N ILE A 145 -4.89 -9.12 -6.25
CA ILE A 145 -4.75 -9.27 -4.80
C ILE A 145 -5.31 -8.01 -4.13
N LEU A 146 -6.44 -8.15 -3.43
CA LEU A 146 -7.04 -7.09 -2.61
C LEU A 146 -6.86 -7.42 -1.14
N VAL A 147 -6.36 -6.46 -0.35
CA VAL A 147 -6.07 -6.68 1.07
C VAL A 147 -7.07 -5.96 1.96
N ASN A 148 -7.77 -6.72 2.81
CA ASN A 148 -8.61 -6.18 3.88
C ASN A 148 -7.77 -5.99 5.14
N GLY A 149 -7.69 -4.77 5.63
CA GLY A 149 -6.94 -4.40 6.83
C GLY A 149 -5.71 -3.52 6.54
N PHE A 150 -5.60 -2.98 5.32
CA PHE A 150 -4.61 -1.97 4.93
C PHE A 150 -5.30 -0.61 4.74
N ASP A 151 -5.41 -0.10 3.51
CA ASP A 151 -5.93 1.26 3.20
C ASP A 151 -7.30 1.57 3.81
N ILE A 152 -8.16 0.56 3.94
CA ILE A 152 -9.48 0.69 4.56
C ILE A 152 -9.46 -0.01 5.91
N SER A 153 -9.70 0.75 6.98
CA SER A 153 -9.83 0.17 8.31
C SER A 153 -10.90 -0.94 8.33
N ARG A 154 -10.58 -2.08 8.94
CA ARG A 154 -11.53 -3.21 9.13
C ARG A 154 -12.81 -2.81 9.87
N ARG A 155 -12.82 -1.66 10.55
CA ARG A 155 -14.02 -1.10 11.21
C ARG A 155 -14.93 -0.35 10.24
N ASN A 156 -14.43 0.08 9.08
CA ASN A 156 -15.22 0.76 8.05
C ASN A 156 -15.78 -0.26 7.04
N THR A 157 -16.67 -1.13 7.53
CA THR A 157 -17.25 -2.23 6.74
C THR A 157 -18.03 -1.72 5.53
N GLN A 158 -18.78 -0.65 5.68
CA GLN A 158 -19.57 -0.08 4.58
C GLN A 158 -18.70 0.35 3.38
N LEU A 159 -17.57 1.03 3.64
CA LEU A 159 -16.65 1.41 2.57
C LEU A 159 -15.93 0.20 2.01
N TRP A 160 -15.57 -0.76 2.88
CA TRP A 160 -14.96 -2.01 2.45
C TRP A 160 -15.86 -2.78 1.50
N ASP A 161 -17.13 -3.01 1.88
CA ASP A 161 -18.09 -3.79 1.09
C ASP A 161 -18.32 -3.13 -0.28
N ARG A 162 -18.49 -1.80 -0.31
CA ARG A 162 -18.60 -1.04 -1.56
C ARG A 162 -17.34 -1.16 -2.43
N THR A 163 -16.17 -1.10 -1.82
CA THR A 163 -14.89 -1.22 -2.55
C THR A 163 -14.72 -2.64 -3.10
N LEU A 164 -15.02 -3.65 -2.28
CA LEU A 164 -14.97 -5.05 -2.70
C LEU A 164 -15.92 -5.34 -3.87
N GLU A 165 -17.16 -4.86 -3.79
CA GLU A 165 -18.14 -5.01 -4.87
C GLU A 165 -17.66 -4.36 -6.17
N ASN A 166 -17.13 -3.14 -6.07
CA ASN A 166 -16.58 -2.42 -7.21
C ASN A 166 -15.39 -3.15 -7.86
N ILE A 167 -14.47 -3.71 -7.06
CA ILE A 167 -13.33 -4.48 -7.59
C ILE A 167 -13.78 -5.82 -8.15
N LYS A 168 -14.78 -6.47 -7.57
CA LYS A 168 -15.41 -7.66 -8.16
C LYS A 168 -15.97 -7.38 -9.54
N SER A 169 -16.69 -6.27 -9.72
CA SER A 169 -17.23 -5.88 -11.03
C SER A 169 -16.12 -5.67 -12.06
N ILE A 170 -14.98 -5.08 -11.68
CA ILE A 170 -13.81 -4.94 -12.56
C ILE A 170 -13.25 -6.32 -12.95
N ALA A 171 -13.06 -7.18 -11.94
CA ALA A 171 -12.51 -8.52 -12.14
C ALA A 171 -13.39 -9.39 -13.05
N GLU A 172 -14.70 -9.34 -12.85
CA GLU A 172 -15.70 -10.05 -13.66
C GLU A 172 -15.73 -9.53 -15.12
N ALA A 173 -15.72 -8.21 -15.32
CA ALA A 173 -15.73 -7.59 -16.65
C ALA A 173 -14.54 -8.04 -17.50
N ASP A 174 -13.38 -8.21 -16.90
CA ASP A 174 -12.15 -8.58 -17.58
C ASP A 174 -11.73 -10.05 -17.37
N LYS A 175 -12.55 -10.85 -16.65
CA LYS A 175 -12.30 -12.27 -16.34
C LYS A 175 -10.98 -12.50 -15.62
N VAL A 176 -10.64 -11.62 -14.69
CA VAL A 176 -9.48 -11.71 -13.81
C VAL A 176 -9.92 -12.34 -12.49
N GLU A 177 -9.13 -13.25 -11.92
CA GLU A 177 -9.43 -13.81 -10.59
C GLU A 177 -9.24 -12.74 -9.52
N LEU A 178 -10.14 -12.66 -8.54
CA LEU A 178 -10.01 -11.79 -7.38
C LEU A 178 -9.72 -12.59 -6.12
N ILE A 179 -8.53 -12.37 -5.55
CA ILE A 179 -8.11 -12.96 -4.29
C ILE A 179 -8.17 -11.91 -3.20
N VAL A 180 -9.03 -12.13 -2.21
CA VAL A 180 -9.21 -11.23 -1.07
C VAL A 180 -8.45 -11.78 0.13
N VAL A 181 -7.34 -11.12 0.49
CA VAL A 181 -6.56 -11.46 1.68
C VAL A 181 -6.98 -10.61 2.86
N ARG A 182 -7.17 -11.21 4.03
CA ARG A 182 -7.42 -10.51 5.30
C ARG A 182 -6.22 -10.64 6.21
N SER A 183 -5.82 -9.54 6.86
CA SER A 183 -4.72 -9.55 7.84
C SER A 183 -4.91 -8.49 8.92
N ASN A 184 -4.27 -8.70 10.07
CA ASN A 184 -4.19 -7.71 11.14
C ASN A 184 -2.78 -7.12 11.29
N ILE A 185 -1.86 -7.39 10.38
CA ILE A 185 -0.44 -7.02 10.49
C ILE A 185 -0.22 -5.51 10.60
N GLN A 186 -0.99 -4.68 9.86
CA GLN A 186 -0.86 -3.22 9.94
C GLN A 186 -1.00 -2.71 11.38
N GLY A 187 -1.98 -3.23 12.12
CA GLY A 187 -2.21 -2.84 13.51
C GLY A 187 -1.04 -3.18 14.46
N LEU A 188 -0.16 -4.09 14.08
CA LEU A 188 1.05 -4.42 14.82
C LEU A 188 2.23 -3.53 14.43
N VAL A 189 2.42 -3.24 13.15
CA VAL A 189 3.64 -2.58 12.63
C VAL A 189 3.55 -1.06 12.66
N GLU A 190 2.39 -0.47 12.34
CA GLU A 190 2.21 0.98 12.23
C GLU A 190 2.49 1.75 13.53
N PRO A 191 2.17 1.24 14.74
CA PRO A 191 2.58 1.88 16.00
C PRO A 191 4.10 1.92 16.25
N ILE A 192 4.87 1.13 15.50
CA ILE A 192 6.33 1.05 15.65
C ILE A 192 7.05 1.95 14.67
N LEU A 193 6.59 1.90 13.42
CA LEU A 193 7.13 2.65 12.30
C LEU A 193 5.99 3.01 11.34
N LEU A 194 5.95 4.25 10.88
CA LEU A 194 4.90 4.78 10.01
C LEU A 194 4.58 3.86 8.84
N TRP A 195 3.31 3.82 8.46
CA TRP A 195 2.83 3.02 7.33
C TRP A 195 3.57 3.30 6.03
N ASP A 196 3.96 4.56 5.80
CA ASP A 196 4.73 4.99 4.63
C ASP A 196 6.05 4.22 4.46
N TYR A 197 6.64 3.72 5.54
CA TYR A 197 7.87 2.93 5.51
C TYR A 197 7.64 1.42 5.65
N THR A 198 6.48 0.98 6.17
CA THR A 198 6.23 -0.45 6.47
C THR A 198 5.32 -1.13 5.45
N HIS A 199 4.53 -0.37 4.67
CA HIS A 199 3.55 -0.97 3.77
C HIS A 199 4.15 -1.92 2.73
N GLY A 200 5.37 -1.67 2.23
CA GLY A 200 6.03 -2.54 1.26
C GLY A 200 6.33 -3.93 1.85
N GLY A 201 6.90 -3.99 3.07
CA GLY A 201 7.09 -5.25 3.79
C GLY A 201 5.77 -5.97 4.11
N CYS A 202 4.70 -5.22 4.36
CA CYS A 202 3.36 -5.79 4.56
C CYS A 202 2.74 -6.32 3.26
N LEU A 203 2.91 -5.63 2.13
CA LEU A 203 2.52 -6.14 0.80
C LEU A 203 3.32 -7.40 0.45
N ALA A 204 4.64 -7.36 0.65
CA ALA A 204 5.48 -8.53 0.47
C ALA A 204 5.02 -9.73 1.32
N ALA A 205 4.65 -9.49 2.58
CA ALA A 205 4.11 -10.54 3.45
C ALA A 205 2.84 -11.18 2.88
N VAL A 206 1.93 -10.39 2.32
CA VAL A 206 0.73 -10.91 1.63
C VAL A 206 1.11 -11.72 0.40
N GLY A 207 2.04 -11.22 -0.42
CA GLY A 207 2.51 -11.95 -1.59
C GLY A 207 3.24 -13.25 -1.21
N LEU A 208 4.06 -13.23 -0.16
CA LEU A 208 4.73 -14.41 0.37
C LEU A 208 3.75 -15.45 0.93
N PHE A 209 2.64 -15.03 1.51
CA PHE A 209 1.55 -15.92 1.89
C PHE A 209 0.94 -16.63 0.68
N LEU A 210 0.90 -15.97 -0.48
CA LEU A 210 0.33 -16.49 -1.73
C LEU A 210 1.38 -17.06 -2.70
N ARG A 211 2.67 -17.11 -2.33
CA ARG A 211 3.79 -17.36 -3.25
C ARG A 211 3.68 -18.66 -4.05
N GLY A 212 3.15 -19.73 -3.46
CA GLY A 212 2.99 -20.99 -4.16
C GLY A 212 1.96 -20.97 -5.30
N ALA A 213 1.15 -19.89 -5.42
CA ALA A 213 0.16 -19.73 -6.50
C ALA A 213 0.70 -18.96 -7.70
N PHE A 214 1.78 -18.18 -7.54
CA PHE A 214 2.25 -17.23 -8.55
C PHE A 214 3.76 -17.30 -8.74
N HIS A 215 4.21 -17.30 -10.01
CA HIS A 215 5.65 -17.13 -10.30
C HIS A 215 6.06 -15.66 -10.20
N GLN A 216 5.09 -14.73 -10.31
CA GLN A 216 5.34 -13.30 -10.34
C GLN A 216 4.20 -12.52 -9.67
N ILE A 217 4.57 -11.54 -8.84
CA ILE A 217 3.62 -10.63 -8.19
C ILE A 217 4.07 -9.19 -8.44
N TYR A 218 3.21 -8.43 -9.11
CA TYR A 218 3.45 -7.00 -9.36
C TYR A 218 3.03 -6.17 -8.15
N ILE A 219 3.91 -5.27 -7.73
CA ILE A 219 3.64 -4.22 -6.76
C ILE A 219 3.61 -2.89 -7.53
N PRO A 220 2.41 -2.30 -7.75
CA PRO A 220 2.28 -1.06 -8.51
C PRO A 220 3.02 0.10 -7.85
N SER A 221 3.93 0.72 -8.57
CA SER A 221 4.76 1.83 -8.13
C SER A 221 3.95 3.10 -7.92
N THR A 222 4.21 3.80 -6.82
CA THR A 222 3.67 5.13 -6.56
C THR A 222 4.48 6.23 -7.27
N HIS A 223 5.81 6.09 -7.32
CA HIS A 223 6.75 7.08 -7.82
C HIS A 223 7.44 6.64 -9.11
N ALA A 224 7.73 7.60 -9.99
CA ALA A 224 8.59 7.35 -11.14
C ALA A 224 10.06 7.16 -10.70
N ILE A 225 10.87 6.56 -11.58
CA ILE A 225 12.28 6.28 -11.26
C ILE A 225 13.08 7.54 -10.93
N ALA A 226 12.73 8.68 -11.52
CA ALA A 226 13.38 9.97 -11.24
C ALA A 226 12.93 10.63 -9.92
N GLU A 227 11.94 10.07 -9.24
CA GLU A 227 11.24 10.65 -8.08
C GLU A 227 11.33 9.77 -6.84
N GLN A 228 12.34 8.90 -6.77
CA GLN A 228 12.49 7.97 -5.66
C GLN A 228 12.80 8.71 -4.35
N ILE A 229 12.02 8.41 -3.35
CA ILE A 229 12.16 8.89 -1.97
C ILE A 229 12.19 7.68 -1.02
N PRO A 230 12.58 7.84 0.25
CA PRO A 230 12.38 6.81 1.28
C PRO A 230 10.89 6.44 1.37
N TRP A 231 10.53 5.27 0.85
CA TRP A 231 9.16 4.78 0.75
C TRP A 231 9.14 3.28 0.90
N GLY A 232 8.21 2.74 1.66
CA GLY A 232 8.21 1.32 2.05
C GLY A 232 8.17 0.32 0.89
N SER A 233 7.57 0.73 -0.23
CA SER A 233 7.62 -0.02 -1.49
C SER A 233 8.28 0.86 -2.55
N ASN A 234 9.42 0.44 -3.07
CA ASN A 234 10.16 1.15 -4.11
C ASN A 234 11.05 0.19 -4.91
N LEU A 235 11.64 0.72 -5.98
CA LEU A 235 12.45 -0.05 -6.93
C LEU A 235 13.66 -0.74 -6.28
N ALA A 236 14.25 -0.14 -5.25
CA ALA A 236 15.43 -0.70 -4.57
C ALA A 236 15.09 -1.79 -3.54
N LEU A 237 13.83 -1.95 -3.17
CA LEU A 237 13.40 -2.90 -2.14
C LEU A 237 12.63 -4.08 -2.67
N ASP A 238 11.61 -3.83 -3.52
CA ASP A 238 10.56 -4.82 -3.77
C ASP A 238 11.07 -6.11 -4.40
N GLY A 239 12.06 -6.03 -5.29
CA GLY A 239 12.69 -7.21 -5.88
C GLY A 239 13.39 -8.13 -4.86
N HIS A 240 13.83 -7.58 -3.74
CA HIS A 240 14.50 -8.33 -2.68
C HIS A 240 13.55 -9.15 -1.78
N TRP A 241 12.24 -8.94 -1.88
CA TRP A 241 11.25 -9.80 -1.23
C TRP A 241 11.02 -11.12 -1.97
N SER A 242 11.64 -11.34 -3.14
CA SER A 242 11.50 -12.55 -3.95
C SER A 242 11.98 -13.80 -3.24
N THR A 243 11.41 -14.93 -3.65
CA THR A 243 11.79 -16.28 -3.21
C THR A 243 12.17 -17.12 -4.42
N GLU A 244 12.54 -18.38 -4.20
CA GLU A 244 12.82 -19.35 -5.25
C GLU A 244 11.61 -19.63 -6.17
N GLU A 245 10.38 -19.41 -5.64
CA GLU A 245 9.13 -19.67 -6.36
C GLU A 245 8.58 -18.42 -7.04
N THR A 246 8.67 -17.26 -6.36
CA THR A 246 7.93 -16.05 -6.74
C THR A 246 8.86 -14.85 -6.84
N THR A 247 8.80 -14.15 -7.97
CA THR A 247 9.47 -12.87 -8.18
C THR A 247 8.53 -11.72 -7.87
N PHE A 248 8.95 -10.80 -7.01
CA PHE A 248 8.26 -9.52 -6.81
C PHE A 248 8.80 -8.46 -7.77
N ILE A 249 7.91 -7.78 -8.45
CA ILE A 249 8.23 -6.74 -9.44
C ILE A 249 7.62 -5.42 -9.01
N HIS A 250 8.47 -4.42 -8.75
CA HIS A 250 8.05 -3.04 -8.58
C HIS A 250 7.76 -2.44 -9.96
N ASP A 251 6.49 -2.26 -10.30
CA ASP A 251 6.04 -1.99 -11.66
C ASP A 251 5.50 -0.57 -11.86
N GLY A 252 5.78 0.03 -13.02
CA GLY A 252 5.21 1.33 -13.41
C GLY A 252 6.10 2.52 -13.05
N THR A 253 7.39 2.32 -12.76
CA THR A 253 8.37 3.40 -12.47
C THR A 253 8.78 4.21 -13.69
N GLU A 254 8.51 3.72 -14.89
CA GLU A 254 8.80 4.39 -16.16
C GLU A 254 7.92 5.59 -16.42
N ALA A 255 6.83 5.78 -15.67
CA ALA A 255 5.87 6.85 -15.86
C ALA A 255 5.58 7.60 -14.55
N THR A 256 5.53 8.92 -14.62
CA THR A 256 5.00 9.78 -13.57
C THR A 256 3.51 9.56 -13.38
N ARG A 257 2.95 10.03 -12.27
CA ARG A 257 1.52 9.81 -11.98
C ARG A 257 0.62 10.42 -13.05
N ILE A 258 0.96 11.61 -13.54
CA ILE A 258 0.18 12.27 -14.59
C ILE A 258 0.28 11.52 -15.93
N GLU A 259 1.45 10.97 -16.25
CA GLU A 259 1.66 10.15 -17.46
C GLU A 259 0.86 8.84 -17.37
N LYS A 260 0.81 8.19 -16.21
CA LYS A 260 -0.04 7.02 -15.96
C LYS A 260 -1.51 7.33 -16.24
N VAL A 261 -2.00 8.46 -15.74
CA VAL A 261 -3.40 8.88 -16.00
C VAL A 261 -3.59 9.18 -17.48
N PHE A 262 -2.68 9.90 -18.12
CA PHE A 262 -2.82 10.31 -19.52
C PHE A 262 -2.73 9.13 -20.51
N SER A 263 -1.79 8.21 -20.28
CA SER A 263 -1.52 7.09 -21.20
C SER A 263 -2.52 5.95 -21.07
N GLN A 264 -3.02 5.65 -19.87
CA GLN A 264 -3.84 4.48 -19.59
C GLN A 264 -5.23 4.84 -19.01
N ILE A 265 -5.27 5.54 -17.88
CA ILE A 265 -6.51 5.71 -17.09
C ILE A 265 -7.56 6.51 -17.90
N ALA A 266 -7.16 7.65 -18.47
CA ALA A 266 -8.06 8.54 -19.22
C ALA A 266 -8.62 7.90 -20.51
N ARG A 267 -8.02 6.80 -20.96
CA ARG A 267 -8.41 6.05 -22.17
C ARG A 267 -9.21 4.79 -21.86
N SER A 268 -9.26 4.37 -20.59
CA SER A 268 -9.97 3.17 -20.17
C SER A 268 -11.36 3.52 -19.61
N PRO A 269 -12.46 3.16 -20.30
CA PRO A 269 -13.81 3.32 -19.73
C PRO A 269 -13.94 2.65 -18.37
N LEU A 270 -13.39 1.43 -18.22
CA LEU A 270 -13.40 0.67 -16.97
C LEU A 270 -12.72 1.43 -15.83
N ALA A 271 -11.54 2.02 -16.07
CA ALA A 271 -10.86 2.81 -15.06
C ALA A 271 -11.64 4.09 -14.70
N LEU A 272 -12.19 4.80 -15.67
CA LEU A 272 -12.99 6.02 -15.44
C LEU A 272 -14.29 5.74 -14.67
N GLU A 273 -14.87 4.57 -14.82
CA GLU A 273 -16.05 4.13 -14.10
C GLU A 273 -15.77 3.74 -12.66
N HIS A 274 -14.59 3.16 -12.37
CA HIS A 274 -14.32 2.46 -11.14
C HIS A 274 -13.19 3.03 -10.27
N LEU A 275 -12.45 4.05 -10.76
CA LEU A 275 -11.25 4.59 -10.09
C LEU A 275 -11.53 5.03 -8.65
N ARG A 276 -10.74 4.53 -7.69
CA ARG A 276 -10.77 4.90 -6.29
C ARG A 276 -9.37 5.29 -5.77
N VAL A 277 -9.23 6.50 -5.22
CA VAL A 277 -7.96 6.99 -4.70
C VAL A 277 -8.04 7.54 -3.27
N CYS A 278 -9.24 7.72 -2.74
CA CYS A 278 -9.46 8.41 -1.47
C CYS A 278 -8.83 7.65 -0.29
N PHE A 279 -7.95 8.31 0.46
CA PHE A 279 -7.38 7.79 1.70
C PHE A 279 -8.09 8.36 2.95
N ALA A 280 -8.80 9.49 2.84
CA ALA A 280 -9.54 10.08 3.96
C ALA A 280 -10.69 9.18 4.45
N ASN A 281 -11.19 8.30 3.57
CA ASN A 281 -12.20 7.29 3.90
C ASN A 281 -13.43 7.87 4.62
N GLU A 282 -13.86 9.07 4.24
CA GLU A 282 -15.04 9.72 4.83
C GLU A 282 -16.29 8.85 4.62
N ARG A 283 -17.17 8.82 5.63
CA ARG A 283 -18.42 8.03 5.57
C ARG A 283 -19.25 8.44 4.35
N GLY A 284 -19.69 7.45 3.59
CA GLY A 284 -20.56 7.61 2.42
C GLY A 284 -19.86 8.07 1.14
N ALA A 285 -18.62 8.52 1.17
CA ALA A 285 -17.88 8.93 -0.03
C ALA A 285 -16.97 7.82 -0.54
N TYR A 286 -17.11 7.46 -1.83
CA TYR A 286 -16.18 6.55 -2.51
C TYR A 286 -14.86 7.25 -2.83
N ASN A 287 -14.95 8.47 -3.40
CA ASN A 287 -13.89 9.47 -3.42
C ASN A 287 -14.47 10.76 -2.81
N CYS A 288 -13.80 11.34 -1.82
CA CYS A 288 -14.36 12.53 -1.13
C CYS A 288 -14.26 13.83 -1.94
N GLY A 289 -13.40 13.87 -2.96
CA GLY A 289 -13.17 15.05 -3.80
C GLY A 289 -12.44 16.21 -3.10
N LYS A 290 -11.96 16.02 -1.87
CA LYS A 290 -11.40 17.09 -1.02
C LYS A 290 -10.02 16.77 -0.47
N CYS A 291 -9.67 15.50 -0.24
CA CYS A 291 -8.36 15.11 0.26
C CYS A 291 -7.29 15.24 -0.84
N ASP A 292 -6.02 15.31 -0.44
CA ASP A 292 -4.88 15.43 -1.35
C ASP A 292 -4.93 14.44 -2.52
N LYS A 293 -5.08 13.13 -2.24
CA LYS A 293 -5.16 12.11 -3.30
C LYS A 293 -6.33 12.33 -4.27
N CYS A 294 -7.49 12.80 -3.78
CA CYS A 294 -8.62 13.11 -4.66
C CYS A 294 -8.31 14.33 -5.53
N LEU A 295 -7.89 15.44 -4.94
CA LEU A 295 -7.66 16.70 -5.67
C LEU A 295 -6.57 16.54 -6.72
N ARG A 296 -5.42 15.96 -6.36
CA ARG A 296 -4.34 15.73 -7.34
C ARG A 296 -4.76 14.81 -8.48
N THR A 297 -5.57 13.77 -8.22
CA THR A 297 -6.08 12.88 -9.26
C THR A 297 -7.13 13.55 -10.13
N MET A 298 -8.01 14.37 -9.56
CA MET A 298 -8.96 15.17 -10.32
C MET A 298 -8.24 16.15 -11.26
N ILE A 299 -7.13 16.75 -10.83
CA ILE A 299 -6.29 17.61 -11.68
C ILE A 299 -5.65 16.79 -12.82
N ASN A 300 -5.11 15.58 -12.52
CA ASN A 300 -4.58 14.70 -13.57
C ASN A 300 -5.67 14.39 -14.63
N LEU A 301 -6.87 14.00 -14.20
CA LEU A 301 -8.00 13.70 -15.08
C LEU A 301 -8.47 14.95 -15.87
N TYR A 302 -8.45 16.13 -15.24
CA TYR A 302 -8.78 17.39 -15.90
C TYR A 302 -7.78 17.73 -17.02
N VAL A 303 -6.49 17.64 -16.73
CA VAL A 303 -5.42 17.88 -17.72
C VAL A 303 -5.50 16.87 -18.88
N ALA A 304 -5.93 15.63 -18.59
CA ALA A 304 -6.15 14.59 -19.59
C ALA A 304 -7.50 14.74 -20.34
N GLY A 305 -8.36 15.71 -20.00
CA GLY A 305 -9.69 15.90 -20.60
C GLY A 305 -10.69 14.78 -20.23
N ALA A 306 -10.45 14.08 -19.12
CA ALA A 306 -11.22 12.90 -18.74
C ALA A 306 -12.03 13.09 -17.44
N LEU A 307 -11.88 14.18 -16.68
CA LEU A 307 -12.58 14.37 -15.40
C LEU A 307 -14.10 14.27 -15.54
N LYS A 308 -14.68 14.87 -16.56
CA LYS A 308 -16.13 14.81 -16.81
C LYS A 308 -16.64 13.45 -17.24
N LYS A 309 -15.74 12.52 -17.60
CA LYS A 309 -16.07 11.14 -17.97
C LYS A 309 -15.94 10.17 -16.80
N SER A 310 -15.38 10.62 -15.68
CA SER A 310 -15.23 9.78 -14.50
C SER A 310 -16.51 9.77 -13.67
N ASN A 311 -16.98 8.57 -13.31
CA ASN A 311 -18.20 8.39 -12.52
C ASN A 311 -17.97 8.48 -11.01
N THR A 312 -16.70 8.50 -10.57
CA THR A 312 -16.35 8.38 -9.15
C THR A 312 -15.87 9.67 -8.51
N PHE A 313 -15.72 10.76 -9.31
CA PHE A 313 -15.27 12.06 -8.82
C PHE A 313 -16.30 13.17 -9.10
N PRO A 314 -16.31 14.24 -8.29
CA PRO A 314 -16.92 15.49 -8.68
C PRO A 314 -16.29 16.02 -9.98
N HIS A 315 -17.11 16.66 -10.83
CA HIS A 315 -16.63 17.19 -12.12
C HIS A 315 -16.05 18.62 -12.04
N HIS A 316 -16.05 19.19 -10.85
CA HIS A 316 -15.52 20.52 -10.53
C HIS A 316 -14.41 20.37 -9.49
N ILE A 317 -13.31 21.11 -9.68
CA ILE A 317 -12.20 21.21 -8.73
C ILE A 317 -12.30 22.58 -8.09
N ASP A 318 -12.38 22.62 -6.77
CA ASP A 318 -12.39 23.85 -5.99
C ASP A 318 -10.93 24.31 -5.76
N PRO A 319 -10.49 25.47 -6.31
CA PRO A 319 -9.14 25.97 -6.13
C PRO A 319 -8.80 26.28 -4.66
N ASP A 320 -9.79 26.69 -3.85
CA ASP A 320 -9.54 27.00 -2.45
C ASP A 320 -9.18 25.74 -1.65
N LEU A 321 -9.81 24.61 -1.97
CA LEU A 321 -9.45 23.33 -1.37
C LEU A 321 -8.02 22.90 -1.77
N VAL A 322 -7.61 23.16 -3.01
CA VAL A 322 -6.23 22.87 -3.46
C VAL A 322 -5.22 23.75 -2.73
N ALA A 323 -5.49 25.05 -2.62
CA ALA A 323 -4.63 26.02 -1.94
C ALA A 323 -4.48 25.74 -0.43
N ALA A 324 -5.51 25.12 0.19
CA ALA A 324 -5.54 24.80 1.61
C ALA A 324 -4.71 23.56 1.99
N ILE A 325 -4.29 22.72 1.03
CA ILE A 325 -3.47 21.53 1.32
C ILE A 325 -2.00 21.96 1.47
N PRO A 326 -1.36 21.77 2.64
CA PRO A 326 0.07 22.04 2.78
C PRO A 326 0.87 21.07 1.92
N THR A 327 1.69 21.61 1.00
CA THR A 327 2.38 20.77 0.02
C THR A 327 3.87 21.15 -0.05
N ILE A 328 4.75 20.30 0.48
CA ILE A 328 6.19 20.53 0.48
C ILE A 328 6.79 19.96 -0.83
N PRO A 329 7.37 20.80 -1.71
CA PRO A 329 8.04 20.30 -2.91
C PRO A 329 9.13 19.27 -2.58
N GLY A 330 9.20 18.19 -3.36
CA GLY A 330 10.17 17.10 -3.15
C GLY A 330 9.74 16.05 -2.11
N GLU A 331 8.72 16.30 -1.32
CA GLU A 331 8.08 15.27 -0.48
C GLU A 331 6.96 14.56 -1.24
N HIS A 332 6.46 13.44 -0.69
CA HIS A 332 5.48 12.57 -1.35
C HIS A 332 4.33 13.32 -2.03
N GLY A 333 3.58 14.14 -1.29
CA GLY A 333 2.47 14.92 -1.87
C GLY A 333 2.94 15.99 -2.85
N GLY A 334 4.06 16.67 -2.54
CA GLY A 334 4.63 17.77 -3.30
C GLY A 334 5.14 17.39 -4.68
N ILE A 335 5.64 16.17 -4.85
CA ILE A 335 6.05 15.62 -6.15
C ILE A 335 4.87 15.69 -7.13
N PHE A 336 3.72 15.15 -6.74
CA PHE A 336 2.53 15.09 -7.61
C PHE A 336 1.90 16.46 -7.88
N HIS A 337 1.92 17.38 -6.92
CA HIS A 337 1.46 18.75 -7.15
C HIS A 337 2.41 19.52 -8.07
N THR A 338 3.73 19.26 -8.00
CA THR A 338 4.70 19.81 -8.95
C THR A 338 4.46 19.32 -10.37
N GLU A 339 4.22 18.02 -10.57
CA GLU A 339 3.81 17.44 -11.86
C GLU A 339 2.54 18.11 -12.40
N ASN A 340 1.53 18.25 -11.54
CA ASN A 340 0.26 18.88 -11.89
C ASN A 340 0.42 20.33 -12.32
N LEU A 341 1.19 21.12 -11.57
CA LEU A 341 1.45 22.50 -11.89
C LEU A 341 2.13 22.64 -13.26
N ARG A 342 3.17 21.85 -13.47
CA ARG A 342 3.89 21.81 -14.75
C ARG A 342 2.97 21.48 -15.92
N ALA A 343 2.15 20.44 -15.79
CA ALA A 343 1.25 20.00 -16.86
C ALA A 343 0.14 21.03 -17.16
N LEU A 344 -0.39 21.72 -16.15
CA LEU A 344 -1.31 22.84 -16.33
C LEU A 344 -0.67 24.01 -17.06
N GLN A 345 0.59 24.35 -16.72
CA GLN A 345 1.34 25.41 -17.36
C GLN A 345 1.68 25.10 -18.82
N GLU A 346 2.19 23.90 -19.11
CA GLU A 346 2.55 23.46 -20.46
C GLU A 346 1.34 23.47 -21.41
N LYS A 347 0.14 23.20 -20.90
CA LYS A 347 -1.10 23.22 -21.68
C LYS A 347 -1.88 24.54 -21.60
N ASN A 348 -1.40 25.54 -20.87
CA ASN A 348 -2.09 26.81 -20.60
C ASN A 348 -3.53 26.62 -20.09
N LEU A 349 -3.73 25.69 -19.14
CA LEU A 349 -5.03 25.35 -18.57
C LEU A 349 -5.20 25.93 -17.15
N ALA A 350 -6.43 26.33 -16.82
CA ALA A 350 -6.90 26.67 -15.47
C ALA A 350 -5.90 27.52 -14.65
N PRO A 351 -5.70 28.81 -14.98
CA PRO A 351 -4.77 29.67 -14.24
C PRO A 351 -5.06 29.74 -12.74
N GLU A 352 -6.32 29.63 -12.34
CA GLU A 352 -6.79 29.56 -10.95
C GLU A 352 -6.24 28.33 -10.20
N LEU A 353 -6.19 27.17 -10.85
CA LEU A 353 -5.59 25.96 -10.26
C LEU A 353 -4.06 26.05 -10.18
N GLN A 354 -3.40 26.67 -11.17
CA GLN A 354 -1.96 26.92 -11.13
C GLN A 354 -1.60 27.82 -9.92
N GLN A 355 -2.39 28.89 -9.72
CA GLN A 355 -2.22 29.78 -8.56
C GLN A 355 -2.50 29.07 -7.24
N ALA A 356 -3.53 28.21 -7.17
CA ALA A 356 -3.87 27.44 -5.99
C ALA A 356 -2.76 26.48 -5.58
N ILE A 357 -2.17 25.74 -6.53
CA ILE A 357 -1.04 24.84 -6.27
C ILE A 357 0.18 25.64 -5.80
N SER A 358 0.48 26.77 -6.44
CA SER A 358 1.59 27.64 -6.04
C SER A 358 1.40 28.19 -4.61
N THR A 359 0.17 28.53 -4.25
CA THR A 359 -0.20 28.97 -2.88
C THR A 359 -0.03 27.84 -1.87
N SER A 360 -0.49 26.62 -2.19
CA SER A 360 -0.31 25.42 -1.39
C SER A 360 1.18 25.16 -1.05
N MET A 361 2.05 25.24 -2.05
CA MET A 361 3.49 25.08 -1.89
C MET A 361 4.12 26.19 -1.03
N SER A 362 3.66 27.43 -1.20
CA SER A 362 4.14 28.56 -0.41
C SER A 362 3.72 28.48 1.05
N ASN A 363 2.51 28.03 1.32
CA ASN A 363 1.97 27.87 2.68
C ASN A 363 2.71 26.78 3.47
N ALA A 364 3.14 25.71 2.83
CA ALA A 364 3.84 24.62 3.47
C ALA A 364 5.17 25.02 4.12
N VAL A 365 5.87 26.00 3.56
CA VAL A 365 7.13 26.52 4.11
C VAL A 365 6.92 27.23 5.46
N VAL A 366 5.69 27.68 5.77
CA VAL A 366 5.34 28.42 6.98
C VAL A 366 4.78 27.51 8.09
N MET A 367 4.23 26.36 7.74
CA MET A 367 3.57 25.45 8.70
C MET A 367 4.57 24.52 9.40
N LYS A 368 5.19 24.99 10.47
CA LYS A 368 5.74 24.07 11.48
C LYS A 368 4.56 23.42 12.23
N PRO A 369 4.58 22.09 12.46
CA PRO A 369 3.50 21.45 13.22
C PRO A 369 3.31 22.17 14.56
N SER A 370 2.09 22.51 14.88
CA SER A 370 1.76 23.19 16.13
C SER A 370 2.07 22.27 17.31
N ARG A 371 2.35 22.84 18.50
CA ARG A 371 2.53 22.03 19.73
C ARG A 371 1.33 21.11 19.99
N LYS A 372 0.13 21.49 19.52
CA LYS A 372 -1.10 20.73 19.65
C LYS A 372 -1.09 19.51 18.70
N GLU A 373 -0.69 19.67 17.46
CA GLU A 373 -0.57 18.57 16.48
C GLU A 373 0.49 17.55 16.94
N ILE A 374 1.66 18.02 17.41
CA ILE A 374 2.68 17.14 17.99
C ILE A 374 2.14 16.36 19.20
N PHE A 375 1.32 17.01 20.04
CA PHE A 375 0.71 16.37 21.20
C PHE A 375 -0.38 15.38 20.81
N GLU A 376 -1.21 15.70 19.81
CA GLU A 376 -2.26 14.83 19.28
C GLU A 376 -1.66 13.60 18.61
N ASP A 377 -0.61 13.74 17.82
CA ASP A 377 0.10 12.60 17.22
C ASP A 377 0.77 11.71 18.28
N ARG A 378 1.29 12.33 19.35
CA ARG A 378 1.80 11.59 20.51
C ARG A 378 0.70 10.82 21.24
N LEU A 379 -0.49 11.41 21.38
CA LEU A 379 -1.64 10.74 21.99
C LEU A 379 -2.15 9.60 21.10
N LYS A 380 -2.24 9.79 19.79
CA LYS A 380 -2.57 8.73 18.82
C LYS A 380 -1.59 7.57 18.93
N TYR A 381 -0.29 7.89 18.97
CA TYR A 381 0.76 6.88 19.16
C TYR A 381 0.59 6.10 20.47
N LEU A 382 0.36 6.80 21.59
CA LEU A 382 0.17 6.17 22.91
C LEU A 382 -1.11 5.33 22.95
N ASP A 383 -2.20 5.82 22.35
CA ASP A 383 -3.46 5.08 22.30
C ASP A 383 -3.31 3.80 21.46
N HIS A 384 -2.66 3.87 20.31
CA HIS A 384 -2.35 2.68 19.51
C HIS A 384 -1.44 1.71 20.26
N ALA A 385 -0.41 2.21 20.92
CA ALA A 385 0.56 1.40 21.65
C ALA A 385 -0.01 0.69 22.89
N TYR A 386 -0.94 1.34 23.61
CA TYR A 386 -1.43 0.83 24.90
C TYR A 386 -2.87 0.30 24.86
N THR A 387 -3.72 0.79 23.98
CA THR A 387 -5.13 0.42 23.92
C THR A 387 -5.60 -0.08 22.55
N ARG A 388 -4.68 -0.25 21.59
CA ARG A 388 -4.96 -0.65 20.20
C ARG A 388 -5.94 0.29 19.50
N GLY A 389 -5.87 1.58 19.79
CA GLY A 389 -6.76 2.60 19.23
C GLY A 389 -8.18 2.62 19.83
N ASN A 390 -8.41 1.92 20.93
CA ASN A 390 -9.76 1.82 21.52
C ASN A 390 -10.21 3.12 22.17
N VAL A 391 -9.33 3.87 22.84
CA VAL A 391 -9.65 5.14 23.50
C VAL A 391 -9.94 6.21 22.46
N TYR A 392 -9.13 6.28 21.41
CA TYR A 392 -9.31 7.24 20.30
C TYR A 392 -10.62 7.00 19.55
N SER A 393 -10.99 5.73 19.32
CA SER A 393 -12.25 5.37 18.68
C SER A 393 -13.48 5.67 19.53
N VAL A 394 -13.35 5.65 20.87
CA VAL A 394 -14.42 6.06 21.80
C VAL A 394 -14.52 7.57 21.84
N TRP A 395 -13.40 8.27 21.88
CA TRP A 395 -13.35 9.73 21.85
C TRP A 395 -13.97 10.29 20.56
N ASP A 396 -13.62 9.75 19.40
CA ASP A 396 -14.16 10.14 18.10
C ASP A 396 -15.67 9.91 18.00
N ARG A 397 -16.18 8.83 18.62
CA ARG A 397 -17.62 8.54 18.73
C ARG A 397 -18.37 9.52 19.65
N LEU A 398 -17.77 9.91 20.78
CA LEU A 398 -18.44 10.72 21.80
C LEU A 398 -18.42 12.21 21.48
N PHE A 399 -17.38 12.70 20.83
CA PHE A 399 -17.15 14.14 20.67
C PHE A 399 -17.20 14.62 19.22
N GLY A 400 -17.36 13.74 18.24
CA GLY A 400 -17.63 14.10 16.84
C GLY A 400 -16.61 15.05 16.20
N ARG A 401 -15.40 15.14 16.76
CA ARG A 401 -14.36 16.04 16.26
C ARG A 401 -13.52 15.29 15.25
N LYS A 402 -13.66 15.70 14.00
CA LYS A 402 -12.72 15.39 12.94
C LYS A 402 -11.35 15.94 13.34
N PHE A 403 -10.39 15.06 13.64
CA PHE A 403 -9.01 15.42 13.56
C PHE A 403 -8.60 15.20 12.10
N SER A 404 -8.43 16.29 11.38
CA SER A 404 -7.92 16.37 10.00
C SER A 404 -6.44 16.00 9.98
#